data_fae3a432fcc788e7a5c4aa1af0fe31d5
#
_entry.id   fae3a432fcc788e7a5c4aa1af0fe31d5
#
_cell.length_a   1.000
_cell.length_b   1.000
_cell.length_c   1.000
_cell.angle_alpha   90.00
_cell.angle_beta   90.00
_cell.angle_gamma   90.00
#
_symmetry.space_group_name_H-M   'P 1'
#
loop_
_entity.id
_entity.type
_entity.pdbx_description
1 polymer ?
#
loop_
_entity_poly.entity_id
_entity_poly.type
_entity_poly.pdbx_seq_one_letter_code
_entity_poly.pdbx_strand_id
1 'polypeptide(L)'
;YGVKDATKIKVRKAVEECGYLPNQVAKDLKSQKTNLVGVIVPRVSSHATSQGVDGLTAVLEQAGKHVLLASTHQTHHKELEYIQIFNQKRVEGIILYATHLDNQLVKAIQSSAVPVVLVGQDGSMFNIPSIVHDDTRVGFEAGNRLISKGCKYMGFIGVQGDDIAVDKMRSEGFAQSLQFNDLTLQFHARGDFTIDSGYKLAKQYLKEHTKLDGLFCATDRIAIGAIRAIQEAGLVPGKDILVLGVGDDELASVCTPTLSTFNYAFDKAGENGAKLL
;
A
#
# COMPACT_ATOMS: atom_id res chain seq x y z
N TYR A 1 -17.34 -42.76 -19.28
CA TYR A 1 -17.59 -43.77 -18.25
C TYR A 1 -17.67 -43.10 -16.90
N GLY A 2 -18.91 -42.86 -16.38
CA GLY A 2 -19.15 -42.28 -15.07
C GLY A 2 -19.25 -43.35 -13.98
N VAL A 3 -18.66 -43.07 -12.80
CA VAL A 3 -18.80 -43.94 -11.62
C VAL A 3 -20.21 -43.78 -11.06
N LYS A 4 -20.89 -44.91 -10.76
CA LYS A 4 -22.24 -44.95 -10.18
C LYS A 4 -22.27 -44.20 -8.83
N ASP A 5 -23.35 -43.47 -8.55
CA ASP A 5 -23.45 -42.64 -7.33
C ASP A 5 -23.31 -43.45 -6.02
N ALA A 6 -23.83 -44.68 -5.98
CA ALA A 6 -23.62 -45.59 -4.86
C ALA A 6 -22.14 -45.89 -4.59
N THR A 7 -21.29 -45.96 -5.63
CA THR A 7 -19.85 -46.14 -5.50
C THR A 7 -19.16 -44.91 -5.00
N LYS A 8 -19.60 -43.71 -5.45
CA LYS A 8 -19.08 -42.43 -4.97
C LYS A 8 -19.34 -42.26 -3.48
N ILE A 9 -20.53 -42.62 -3.00
CA ILE A 9 -20.90 -42.55 -1.57
C ILE A 9 -20.01 -43.51 -0.75
N LYS A 10 -19.80 -44.74 -1.18
CA LYS A 10 -18.94 -45.71 -0.48
C LYS A 10 -17.48 -45.18 -0.41
N VAL A 11 -16.96 -44.65 -1.48
CA VAL A 11 -15.60 -44.09 -1.51
C VAL A 11 -15.47 -42.88 -0.59
N ARG A 12 -16.44 -41.96 -0.58
CA ARG A 12 -16.44 -40.81 0.36
C ARG A 12 -16.41 -41.29 1.82
N LYS A 13 -17.27 -42.24 2.17
CA LYS A 13 -17.31 -42.80 3.52
C LYS A 13 -16.00 -43.44 3.92
N ALA A 14 -15.38 -44.22 3.05
CA ALA A 14 -14.07 -44.82 3.30
C ALA A 14 -12.96 -43.76 3.43
N VAL A 15 -12.98 -42.69 2.64
CA VAL A 15 -12.05 -41.57 2.73
C VAL A 15 -12.19 -40.84 4.11
N GLU A 16 -13.43 -40.62 4.58
CA GLU A 16 -13.70 -40.00 5.88
C GLU A 16 -13.23 -40.94 7.04
N GLU A 17 -13.55 -42.24 6.97
CA GLU A 17 -13.18 -43.22 7.99
C GLU A 17 -11.65 -43.44 8.08
N CYS A 18 -10.92 -43.39 6.95
CA CYS A 18 -9.46 -43.59 6.92
C CYS A 18 -8.68 -42.30 7.16
N GLY A 19 -9.34 -41.13 7.30
CA GLY A 19 -8.67 -39.82 7.40
C GLY A 19 -7.80 -39.49 6.18
N TYR A 20 -8.12 -40.06 5.01
CA TYR A 20 -7.35 -39.84 3.81
C TYR A 20 -7.53 -38.41 3.29
N LEU A 21 -6.48 -37.61 3.37
CA LEU A 21 -6.40 -36.33 2.71
C LEU A 21 -5.86 -36.49 1.30
N PRO A 22 -6.66 -36.23 0.26
CA PRO A 22 -6.17 -36.32 -1.12
C PRO A 22 -4.92 -35.46 -1.29
N ASN A 23 -3.88 -36.01 -1.89
CA ASN A 23 -2.67 -35.26 -2.19
C ASN A 23 -3.01 -34.11 -3.18
N GLN A 24 -3.00 -32.88 -2.68
CA GLN A 24 -3.34 -31.69 -3.49
C GLN A 24 -2.38 -31.53 -4.67
N VAL A 25 -1.07 -31.83 -4.47
CA VAL A 25 -0.06 -31.79 -5.55
C VAL A 25 -0.43 -32.69 -6.70
N ALA A 26 -0.97 -33.93 -6.41
CA ALA A 26 -1.41 -34.85 -7.45
C ALA A 26 -2.66 -34.35 -8.20
N LYS A 27 -3.58 -33.62 -7.51
CA LYS A 27 -4.72 -33.00 -8.15
C LYS A 27 -4.29 -31.80 -9.02
N ASP A 28 -3.40 -30.97 -8.51
CA ASP A 28 -2.88 -29.77 -9.20
C ASP A 28 -2.11 -30.18 -10.47
N LEU A 29 -1.31 -31.25 -10.40
CA LEU A 29 -0.66 -31.84 -11.58
C LEU A 29 -1.67 -32.33 -12.63
N LYS A 30 -2.78 -32.93 -12.20
CA LYS A 30 -3.82 -33.43 -13.10
C LYS A 30 -4.68 -32.32 -13.69
N SER A 31 -5.02 -31.30 -12.90
CA SER A 31 -5.86 -30.17 -13.31
C SER A 31 -5.06 -29.05 -13.99
N GLN A 32 -3.75 -29.04 -13.84
CA GLN A 32 -2.84 -27.93 -14.19
C GLN A 32 -3.22 -26.57 -13.53
N LYS A 33 -3.99 -26.63 -12.43
CA LYS A 33 -4.44 -25.46 -11.67
C LYS A 33 -4.05 -25.63 -10.21
N THR A 34 -3.43 -24.61 -9.64
CA THR A 34 -3.01 -24.59 -8.23
C THR A 34 -4.01 -23.89 -7.32
N ASN A 35 -4.95 -23.11 -7.89
CA ASN A 35 -5.83 -22.18 -7.18
C ASN A 35 -5.06 -21.18 -6.29
N LEU A 36 -3.78 -20.93 -6.60
CA LEU A 36 -2.95 -19.96 -5.88
C LEU A 36 -2.82 -18.67 -6.67
N VAL A 37 -2.95 -17.55 -5.98
CA VAL A 37 -2.61 -16.21 -6.48
C VAL A 37 -1.44 -15.69 -5.67
N GLY A 38 -0.37 -15.29 -6.36
CA GLY A 38 0.79 -14.66 -5.73
C GLY A 38 0.49 -13.20 -5.38
N VAL A 39 0.82 -12.78 -4.17
CA VAL A 39 0.70 -11.38 -3.75
C VAL A 39 2.06 -10.93 -3.22
N ILE A 40 2.66 -9.95 -3.90
CA ILE A 40 3.97 -9.40 -3.54
C ILE A 40 3.74 -8.02 -2.96
N VAL A 41 4.20 -7.81 -1.72
CA VAL A 41 3.98 -6.55 -0.99
C VAL A 41 5.30 -5.98 -0.47
N PRO A 42 5.43 -4.64 -0.38
CA PRO A 42 6.65 -4.02 0.14
C PRO A 42 6.85 -4.27 1.64
N ARG A 43 5.77 -4.28 2.43
CA ARG A 43 5.80 -4.46 3.90
C ARG A 43 4.47 -5.01 4.39
N VAL A 44 4.51 -6.11 5.15
CA VAL A 44 3.31 -6.69 5.78
C VAL A 44 2.75 -5.79 6.89
N SER A 45 3.63 -5.08 7.61
CA SER A 45 3.25 -4.22 8.73
C SER A 45 2.63 -2.86 8.33
N SER A 46 2.44 -2.61 7.03
CA SER A 46 1.81 -1.38 6.54
C SER A 46 0.29 -1.47 6.64
N HIS A 47 -0.36 -0.43 7.19
CA HIS A 47 -1.83 -0.33 7.18
C HIS A 47 -2.40 -0.45 5.76
N ALA A 48 -1.86 0.30 4.81
CA ALA A 48 -2.26 0.23 3.40
C ALA A 48 -2.16 -1.19 2.82
N THR A 49 -1.05 -1.89 3.12
CA THR A 49 -0.84 -3.26 2.67
C THR A 49 -1.83 -4.22 3.32
N SER A 50 -2.03 -4.16 4.64
CA SER A 50 -2.94 -5.09 5.32
C SER A 50 -4.38 -4.92 4.84
N GLN A 51 -4.88 -3.69 4.75
CA GLN A 51 -6.21 -3.41 4.23
C GLN A 51 -6.38 -3.87 2.77
N GLY A 52 -5.38 -3.61 1.92
CA GLY A 52 -5.40 -4.08 0.54
C GLY A 52 -5.37 -5.61 0.42
N VAL A 53 -4.57 -6.29 1.25
CA VAL A 53 -4.52 -7.76 1.29
C VAL A 53 -5.85 -8.35 1.81
N ASP A 54 -6.48 -7.74 2.81
CA ASP A 54 -7.80 -8.17 3.28
C ASP A 54 -8.86 -8.04 2.16
N GLY A 55 -8.89 -6.89 1.46
CA GLY A 55 -9.82 -6.67 0.36
C GLY A 55 -9.64 -7.67 -0.80
N LEU A 56 -8.40 -7.90 -1.26
CA LEU A 56 -8.14 -8.86 -2.33
C LEU A 56 -8.43 -10.31 -1.90
N THR A 57 -8.13 -10.66 -0.66
CA THR A 57 -8.36 -12.00 -0.13
C THR A 57 -9.84 -12.33 -0.13
N ALA A 58 -10.71 -11.40 0.30
CA ALA A 58 -12.16 -11.58 0.30
C ALA A 58 -12.71 -11.90 -1.11
N VAL A 59 -12.18 -11.26 -2.16
CA VAL A 59 -12.58 -11.53 -3.55
C VAL A 59 -12.05 -12.88 -4.03
N LEU A 60 -10.77 -13.18 -3.75
CA LEU A 60 -10.12 -14.41 -4.20
C LEU A 60 -10.73 -15.66 -3.53
N GLU A 61 -11.08 -15.59 -2.24
CA GLU A 61 -11.75 -16.69 -1.53
C GLU A 61 -13.12 -17.01 -2.13
N GLN A 62 -13.90 -16.00 -2.51
CA GLN A 62 -15.18 -16.19 -3.21
C GLN A 62 -14.99 -16.90 -4.56
N ALA A 63 -13.86 -16.71 -5.21
CA ALA A 63 -13.48 -17.39 -6.45
C ALA A 63 -12.80 -18.77 -6.21
N GLY A 64 -12.71 -19.24 -4.96
CA GLY A 64 -12.04 -20.50 -4.60
C GLY A 64 -10.52 -20.45 -4.77
N LYS A 65 -9.92 -19.26 -4.67
CA LYS A 65 -8.47 -19.04 -4.77
C LYS A 65 -7.87 -18.82 -3.40
N HIS A 66 -6.58 -19.14 -3.26
CA HIS A 66 -5.80 -18.91 -2.05
C HIS A 66 -4.64 -17.96 -2.32
N VAL A 67 -4.29 -17.15 -1.32
CA VAL A 67 -3.22 -16.17 -1.41
C VAL A 67 -1.89 -16.79 -0.99
N LEU A 68 -0.86 -16.62 -1.82
CA LEU A 68 0.54 -16.86 -1.49
C LEU A 68 1.24 -15.50 -1.35
N LEU A 69 1.44 -15.05 -0.10
CA LEU A 69 1.98 -13.74 0.21
C LEU A 69 3.51 -13.75 0.33
N ALA A 70 4.17 -12.77 -0.31
CA ALA A 70 5.60 -12.51 -0.16
C ALA A 70 5.87 -11.05 0.17
N SER A 71 6.81 -10.78 1.09
CA SER A 71 7.23 -9.44 1.46
C SER A 71 8.63 -9.14 0.95
N THR A 72 8.79 -8.04 0.22
CA THR A 72 10.08 -7.62 -0.34
C THR A 72 10.93 -6.84 0.65
N HIS A 73 10.34 -6.36 1.76
CA HIS A 73 10.98 -5.41 2.68
C HIS A 73 11.50 -4.16 1.95
N GLN A 74 10.72 -3.66 0.99
CA GLN A 74 11.06 -2.51 0.13
C GLN A 74 12.35 -2.72 -0.70
N THR A 75 12.70 -3.96 -0.99
CA THR A 75 13.89 -4.30 -1.77
C THR A 75 13.48 -4.64 -3.19
N HIS A 76 13.79 -3.78 -4.14
CA HIS A 76 13.40 -3.92 -5.55
C HIS A 76 13.85 -5.26 -6.16
N HIS A 77 15.07 -5.70 -5.92
CA HIS A 77 15.56 -7.02 -6.40
C HIS A 77 14.64 -8.19 -5.98
N LYS A 78 14.01 -8.12 -4.80
CA LYS A 78 13.09 -9.15 -4.34
C LYS A 78 11.76 -9.16 -5.10
N GLU A 79 11.33 -8.04 -5.68
CA GLU A 79 10.15 -8.04 -6.55
C GLU A 79 10.40 -8.94 -7.77
N LEU A 80 11.57 -8.81 -8.40
CA LEU A 80 12.00 -9.64 -9.53
C LEU A 80 12.11 -11.12 -9.14
N GLU A 81 12.74 -11.40 -8.00
CA GLU A 81 12.91 -12.75 -7.46
C GLU A 81 11.56 -13.43 -7.20
N TYR A 82 10.62 -12.73 -6.54
CA TYR A 82 9.32 -13.30 -6.23
C TYR A 82 8.44 -13.52 -7.47
N ILE A 83 8.54 -12.67 -8.50
CA ILE A 83 7.86 -12.95 -9.78
C ILE A 83 8.36 -14.28 -10.35
N GLN A 84 9.67 -14.54 -10.34
CA GLN A 84 10.24 -15.82 -10.82
C GLN A 84 9.81 -17.01 -9.96
N ILE A 85 9.86 -16.86 -8.62
CA ILE A 85 9.42 -17.90 -7.68
C ILE A 85 7.94 -18.25 -7.90
N PHE A 86 7.08 -17.26 -8.07
CA PHE A 86 5.65 -17.46 -8.26
C PHE A 86 5.34 -18.13 -9.60
N ASN A 87 6.06 -17.77 -10.67
CA ASN A 87 5.99 -18.52 -11.93
C ASN A 87 6.38 -20.00 -11.75
N GLN A 88 7.47 -20.28 -11.02
CA GLN A 88 7.90 -21.65 -10.71
C GLN A 88 6.88 -22.41 -9.84
N LYS A 89 6.21 -21.72 -8.92
CA LYS A 89 5.13 -22.26 -8.08
C LYS A 89 3.81 -22.42 -8.85
N ARG A 90 3.75 -21.99 -10.12
CA ARG A 90 2.57 -22.06 -10.98
C ARG A 90 1.35 -21.40 -10.36
N VAL A 91 1.53 -20.23 -9.75
CA VAL A 91 0.38 -19.42 -9.35
C VAL A 91 -0.45 -19.07 -10.60
N GLU A 92 -1.72 -18.77 -10.43
CA GLU A 92 -2.62 -18.48 -11.57
C GLU A 92 -2.59 -17.00 -11.97
N GLY A 93 -1.99 -16.15 -11.13
CA GLY A 93 -1.76 -14.75 -11.38
C GLY A 93 -0.98 -14.11 -10.24
N ILE A 94 -0.50 -12.89 -10.44
CA ILE A 94 0.29 -12.14 -9.46
C ILE A 94 -0.33 -10.76 -9.27
N ILE A 95 -0.54 -10.36 -8.01
CA ILE A 95 -0.83 -8.97 -7.63
C ILE A 95 0.44 -8.40 -6.99
N LEU A 96 0.99 -7.35 -7.58
CA LEU A 96 2.23 -6.72 -7.14
C LEU A 96 1.97 -5.30 -6.65
N TYR A 97 2.19 -5.07 -5.37
CA TYR A 97 2.26 -3.74 -4.77
C TYR A 97 3.65 -3.15 -5.05
N ALA A 98 3.84 -2.65 -6.25
CA ALA A 98 5.11 -2.09 -6.69
C ALA A 98 5.39 -0.74 -6.00
N THR A 99 6.66 -0.48 -5.68
CA THR A 99 7.10 0.82 -5.17
C THR A 99 7.63 1.72 -6.28
N HIS A 100 8.27 1.12 -7.27
CA HIS A 100 8.83 1.79 -8.43
C HIS A 100 8.78 0.89 -9.68
N LEU A 101 8.48 1.46 -10.84
CA LEU A 101 8.51 0.76 -12.12
C LEU A 101 9.74 1.18 -12.92
N ASP A 102 10.75 0.33 -12.94
CA ASP A 102 11.89 0.46 -13.82
C ASP A 102 11.82 -0.52 -15.01
N ASN A 103 12.75 -0.38 -15.93
CA ASN A 103 12.83 -1.23 -17.12
C ASN A 103 13.05 -2.73 -16.78
N GLN A 104 13.67 -3.05 -15.65
CA GLN A 104 13.90 -4.45 -15.24
C GLN A 104 12.62 -5.08 -14.74
N LEU A 105 11.86 -4.38 -13.89
CA LEU A 105 10.58 -4.85 -13.38
C LEU A 105 9.55 -4.96 -14.49
N VAL A 106 9.45 -3.98 -15.38
CA VAL A 106 8.57 -4.02 -16.57
C VAL A 106 8.87 -5.25 -17.43
N LYS A 107 10.15 -5.55 -17.73
CA LYS A 107 10.54 -6.75 -18.48
C LYS A 107 10.17 -8.04 -17.72
N ALA A 108 10.38 -8.10 -16.40
CA ALA A 108 10.03 -9.25 -15.60
C ALA A 108 8.53 -9.52 -15.61
N ILE A 109 7.70 -8.47 -15.50
CA ILE A 109 6.25 -8.55 -15.58
C ILE A 109 5.81 -9.02 -16.98
N GLN A 110 6.32 -8.40 -18.05
CA GLN A 110 5.97 -8.74 -19.42
C GLN A 110 6.39 -10.16 -19.83
N SER A 111 7.46 -10.69 -19.21
CA SER A 111 7.93 -12.06 -19.44
C SER A 111 7.34 -13.08 -18.48
N SER A 112 6.47 -12.67 -17.56
CA SER A 112 5.80 -13.57 -16.63
C SER A 112 4.91 -14.56 -17.38
N ALA A 113 4.94 -15.82 -16.96
CA ALA A 113 4.10 -16.88 -17.53
C ALA A 113 2.61 -16.74 -17.14
N VAL A 114 2.32 -15.86 -16.17
CA VAL A 114 0.96 -15.60 -15.64
C VAL A 114 0.65 -14.11 -15.64
N PRO A 115 -0.62 -13.71 -15.69
CA PRO A 115 -0.99 -12.31 -15.63
C PRO A 115 -0.51 -11.65 -14.35
N VAL A 116 -0.09 -10.38 -14.46
CA VAL A 116 0.34 -9.55 -13.34
C VAL A 116 -0.49 -8.28 -13.32
N VAL A 117 -1.04 -7.95 -12.16
CA VAL A 117 -1.74 -6.69 -11.89
C VAL A 117 -0.94 -5.89 -10.89
N LEU A 118 -0.74 -4.61 -11.16
CA LEU A 118 -0.07 -3.67 -10.26
C LEU A 118 -1.07 -3.00 -9.32
N VAL A 119 -0.63 -2.71 -8.11
CA VAL A 119 -1.33 -1.83 -7.17
C VAL A 119 -0.34 -0.77 -6.68
N GLY A 120 -0.75 0.49 -6.74
CA GLY A 120 0.02 1.63 -6.26
C GLY A 120 0.86 2.36 -7.33
N GLN A 121 1.27 1.67 -8.41
CA GLN A 121 2.03 2.30 -9.50
C GLN A 121 1.27 2.17 -10.83
N ASP A 122 1.35 3.20 -11.66
CA ASP A 122 0.71 3.22 -12.98
C ASP A 122 1.53 2.47 -14.02
N GLY A 123 0.98 1.35 -14.50
CA GLY A 123 1.56 0.52 -15.54
C GLY A 123 1.04 0.81 -16.95
N SER A 124 0.17 1.81 -17.14
CA SER A 124 -0.55 2.06 -18.39
C SER A 124 0.37 2.29 -19.60
N MET A 125 1.47 2.99 -19.41
CA MET A 125 2.48 3.22 -20.49
C MET A 125 3.11 1.92 -21.00
N PHE A 126 3.06 0.86 -20.22
CA PHE A 126 3.64 -0.45 -20.55
C PHE A 126 2.57 -1.52 -20.84
N ASN A 127 1.29 -1.10 -20.94
CA ASN A 127 0.14 -1.98 -21.08
C ASN A 127 0.04 -3.02 -19.93
N ILE A 128 0.42 -2.64 -18.71
CA ILE A 128 0.30 -3.48 -17.52
C ILE A 128 -0.94 -3.00 -16.75
N PRO A 129 -1.92 -3.89 -16.50
CA PRO A 129 -3.10 -3.55 -15.71
C PRO A 129 -2.71 -3.05 -14.32
N SER A 130 -3.30 -1.94 -13.88
CA SER A 130 -2.93 -1.31 -12.61
C SER A 130 -4.11 -0.65 -11.89
N ILE A 131 -4.07 -0.67 -10.57
CA ILE A 131 -4.93 0.08 -9.67
C ILE A 131 -4.08 1.15 -9.01
N VAL A 132 -4.45 2.41 -9.19
CA VAL A 132 -3.72 3.56 -8.66
C VAL A 132 -4.63 4.48 -7.87
N HIS A 133 -4.03 5.21 -6.94
CA HIS A 133 -4.65 6.35 -6.27
C HIS A 133 -4.17 7.64 -6.95
N ASP A 134 -4.95 8.71 -6.85
CA ASP A 134 -4.56 10.02 -7.36
C ASP A 134 -3.73 10.77 -6.30
N ASP A 135 -2.48 10.32 -6.13
CA ASP A 135 -1.56 10.85 -5.12
C ASP A 135 -1.22 12.32 -5.33
N THR A 136 -1.13 12.78 -6.58
CA THR A 136 -0.91 14.18 -6.91
C THR A 136 -2.11 15.04 -6.45
N ARG A 137 -3.33 14.58 -6.71
CA ARG A 137 -4.54 15.28 -6.26
C ARG A 137 -4.62 15.35 -4.74
N VAL A 138 -4.29 14.28 -4.03
CA VAL A 138 -4.29 14.30 -2.56
C VAL A 138 -3.28 15.31 -2.02
N GLY A 139 -2.08 15.37 -2.58
CA GLY A 139 -1.12 16.41 -2.23
C GLY A 139 -1.68 17.83 -2.46
N PHE A 140 -2.30 18.06 -3.61
CA PHE A 140 -2.91 19.33 -3.95
C PHE A 140 -4.05 19.70 -3.00
N GLU A 141 -4.95 18.77 -2.70
CA GLU A 141 -6.05 18.98 -1.76
C GLU A 141 -5.55 19.18 -0.31
N ALA A 142 -4.45 18.56 0.09
CA ALA A 142 -3.82 18.79 1.39
C ALA A 142 -3.36 20.24 1.53
N GLY A 143 -2.71 20.77 0.49
CA GLY A 143 -2.32 22.18 0.45
C GLY A 143 -3.52 23.12 0.54
N ASN A 144 -4.52 22.91 -0.31
CA ASN A 144 -5.75 23.71 -0.27
C ASN A 144 -6.43 23.68 1.11
N ARG A 145 -6.44 22.50 1.74
CA ARG A 145 -7.06 22.35 3.07
C ARG A 145 -6.33 23.18 4.13
N LEU A 146 -5.01 23.12 4.17
CA LEU A 146 -4.20 23.90 5.10
C LEU A 146 -4.33 25.42 4.82
N ILE A 147 -4.26 25.83 3.55
CA ILE A 147 -4.42 27.23 3.14
C ILE A 147 -5.80 27.76 3.53
N SER A 148 -6.87 26.99 3.32
CA SER A 148 -8.24 27.39 3.70
C SER A 148 -8.42 27.56 5.21
N LYS A 149 -7.52 27.00 6.01
CA LYS A 149 -7.45 27.16 7.47
C LYS A 149 -6.54 28.32 7.91
N GLY A 150 -5.93 29.03 6.95
CA GLY A 150 -5.09 30.21 7.20
C GLY A 150 -3.60 29.90 7.33
N CYS A 151 -3.15 28.66 7.08
CA CYS A 151 -1.73 28.32 7.11
C CYS A 151 -0.95 29.06 6.02
N LYS A 152 0.22 29.55 6.37
CA LYS A 152 1.15 30.28 5.48
C LYS A 152 2.55 29.67 5.46
N TYR A 153 2.95 29.01 6.53
CA TYR A 153 4.27 28.42 6.71
C TYR A 153 4.13 26.91 6.80
N MET A 154 4.22 26.25 5.65
CA MET A 154 3.86 24.83 5.55
C MET A 154 5.05 23.96 5.22
N GLY A 155 5.04 22.75 5.78
CA GLY A 155 6.06 21.71 5.56
C GLY A 155 5.45 20.41 5.03
N PHE A 156 6.33 19.57 4.46
CA PHE A 156 6.02 18.22 4.05
C PHE A 156 7.03 17.23 4.64
N ILE A 157 6.53 16.14 5.22
CA ILE A 157 7.35 14.99 5.63
C ILE A 157 6.96 13.79 4.77
N GLY A 158 7.84 13.45 3.85
CA GLY A 158 7.74 12.33 2.92
C GLY A 158 8.52 11.10 3.36
N VAL A 159 8.71 10.18 2.41
CA VAL A 159 9.43 8.93 2.63
C VAL A 159 10.69 8.88 1.77
N GLN A 160 11.71 8.20 2.27
CA GLN A 160 12.92 7.88 1.51
C GLN A 160 12.65 6.69 0.58
N GLY A 161 13.48 6.58 -0.47
CA GLY A 161 13.40 5.51 -1.45
C GLY A 161 12.67 5.93 -2.72
N ASP A 162 12.42 4.95 -3.57
CA ASP A 162 11.89 5.19 -4.90
C ASP A 162 10.36 5.06 -4.97
N ASP A 163 9.65 5.24 -3.84
CA ASP A 163 8.18 5.20 -3.85
C ASP A 163 7.63 6.50 -4.46
N ILE A 164 7.43 6.45 -5.79
CA ILE A 164 7.00 7.60 -6.57
C ILE A 164 5.63 8.13 -6.12
N ALA A 165 4.69 7.24 -5.83
CA ALA A 165 3.34 7.62 -5.45
C ALA A 165 3.33 8.36 -4.10
N VAL A 166 3.89 7.72 -3.07
CA VAL A 166 3.79 8.20 -1.68
C VAL A 166 4.66 9.44 -1.41
N ASP A 167 5.84 9.54 -2.04
CA ASP A 167 6.73 10.68 -1.81
C ASP A 167 6.60 11.75 -2.90
N LYS A 168 6.98 11.39 -4.14
CA LYS A 168 7.10 12.37 -5.22
C LYS A 168 5.75 12.99 -5.61
N MET A 169 4.75 12.15 -5.91
CA MET A 169 3.47 12.65 -6.41
C MET A 169 2.72 13.46 -5.34
N ARG A 170 2.73 13.01 -4.07
CA ARG A 170 2.11 13.77 -2.98
C ARG A 170 2.81 15.09 -2.72
N SER A 171 4.16 15.10 -2.70
CA SER A 171 4.92 16.35 -2.49
C SER A 171 4.79 17.33 -3.64
N GLU A 172 4.78 16.86 -4.88
CA GLU A 172 4.60 17.70 -6.07
C GLU A 172 3.20 18.32 -6.09
N GLY A 173 2.14 17.53 -5.84
CA GLY A 173 0.78 18.05 -5.73
C GLY A 173 0.64 19.10 -4.63
N PHE A 174 1.25 18.84 -3.47
CA PHE A 174 1.26 19.78 -2.36
C PHE A 174 1.97 21.10 -2.74
N ALA A 175 3.16 21.02 -3.33
CA ALA A 175 3.90 22.18 -3.79
C ALA A 175 3.15 22.98 -4.86
N GLN A 176 2.45 22.30 -5.78
CA GLN A 176 1.60 22.96 -6.78
C GLN A 176 0.46 23.77 -6.14
N SER A 177 -0.22 23.21 -5.12
CA SER A 177 -1.26 23.93 -4.39
C SER A 177 -0.71 25.19 -3.72
N LEU A 178 0.47 25.09 -3.09
CA LEU A 178 1.13 26.25 -2.47
C LEU A 178 1.46 27.32 -3.52
N GLN A 179 2.07 26.93 -4.63
CA GLN A 179 2.44 27.83 -5.73
C GLN A 179 1.22 28.55 -6.32
N PHE A 180 0.10 27.86 -6.45
CA PHE A 180 -1.16 28.45 -6.94
C PHE A 180 -1.69 29.57 -6.05
N ASN A 181 -1.26 29.61 -4.78
CA ASN A 181 -1.66 30.58 -3.79
C ASN A 181 -0.51 31.51 -3.37
N ASP A 182 0.52 31.67 -4.21
CA ASP A 182 1.70 32.50 -3.98
C ASP A 182 2.46 32.14 -2.68
N LEU A 183 2.40 30.88 -2.27
CA LEU A 183 3.09 30.33 -1.11
C LEU A 183 4.22 29.39 -1.55
N THR A 184 5.17 29.17 -0.65
CA THR A 184 6.29 28.25 -0.90
C THR A 184 6.39 27.22 0.20
N LEU A 185 6.82 26.02 -0.16
CA LEU A 185 7.13 24.96 0.80
C LEU A 185 8.35 25.37 1.64
N GLN A 186 8.16 25.48 2.96
CA GLN A 186 9.21 25.92 3.89
C GLN A 186 10.12 24.79 4.31
N PHE A 187 9.59 23.56 4.29
CA PHE A 187 10.28 22.39 4.82
C PHE A 187 9.89 21.14 4.02
N HIS A 188 10.89 20.38 3.60
CA HIS A 188 10.70 19.08 2.96
C HIS A 188 11.72 18.11 3.53
N ALA A 189 11.27 17.16 4.34
CA ALA A 189 12.11 16.09 4.86
C ALA A 189 11.61 14.73 4.43
N ARG A 190 12.52 13.75 4.38
CA ARG A 190 12.25 12.38 4.02
C ARG A 190 12.81 11.43 5.05
N GLY A 191 12.00 10.47 5.48
CA GLY A 191 12.39 9.41 6.40
C GLY A 191 11.80 8.06 5.99
N ASP A 192 11.68 7.16 6.94
CA ASP A 192 10.95 5.92 6.72
C ASP A 192 9.45 6.08 7.07
N PHE A 193 8.68 5.01 6.88
CA PHE A 193 7.24 4.99 7.13
C PHE A 193 6.85 4.85 8.61
N THR A 194 7.79 5.03 9.55
CA THR A 194 7.55 4.80 10.97
C THR A 194 7.10 6.06 11.71
N ILE A 195 6.41 5.87 12.82
CA ILE A 195 6.07 6.95 13.78
C ILE A 195 7.35 7.63 14.31
N ASP A 196 8.39 6.84 14.58
CA ASP A 196 9.68 7.34 15.08
C ASP A 196 10.36 8.28 14.07
N SER A 197 10.30 7.94 12.79
CA SER A 197 10.84 8.80 11.73
C SER A 197 10.11 10.15 11.67
N GLY A 198 8.78 10.13 11.67
CA GLY A 198 7.96 11.35 11.72
C GLY A 198 8.28 12.21 12.93
N TYR A 199 8.43 11.59 14.10
CA TYR A 199 8.82 12.26 15.33
C TYR A 199 10.21 12.94 15.23
N LYS A 200 11.22 12.21 14.78
CA LYS A 200 12.60 12.73 14.70
C LYS A 200 12.71 13.89 13.72
N LEU A 201 12.09 13.77 12.54
CA LEU A 201 12.13 14.80 11.51
C LEU A 201 11.39 16.06 11.93
N ALA A 202 10.19 15.93 12.49
CA ALA A 202 9.45 17.07 13.01
C ALA A 202 10.17 17.73 14.18
N LYS A 203 10.74 16.96 15.11
CA LYS A 203 11.51 17.49 16.25
C LYS A 203 12.76 18.24 15.81
N GLN A 204 13.47 17.75 14.80
CA GLN A 204 14.63 18.45 14.24
C GLN A 204 14.20 19.79 13.64
N TYR A 205 13.17 19.79 12.80
CA TYR A 205 12.70 21.01 12.15
C TYR A 205 12.25 22.08 13.16
N LEU A 206 11.48 21.68 14.17
CA LEU A 206 10.97 22.60 15.20
C LEU A 206 12.08 23.25 16.04
N LYS A 207 13.26 22.64 16.13
CA LYS A 207 14.43 23.24 16.77
C LYS A 207 15.10 24.32 15.93
N GLU A 208 15.10 24.12 14.62
CA GLU A 208 15.82 24.96 13.66
C GLU A 208 14.96 26.13 13.15
N HIS A 209 13.62 25.98 13.18
CA HIS A 209 12.67 26.89 12.58
C HIS A 209 11.48 27.18 13.51
N THR A 210 11.17 28.44 13.70
CA THR A 210 10.10 28.89 14.62
C THR A 210 8.75 29.17 13.93
N LYS A 211 8.69 29.07 12.60
CA LYS A 211 7.51 29.44 11.82
C LYS A 211 6.98 28.24 11.03
N LEU A 212 6.25 27.37 11.68
CA LEU A 212 5.47 26.34 11.02
C LEU A 212 4.04 26.43 11.54
N ASP A 213 3.03 26.49 10.66
CA ASP A 213 1.62 26.52 11.01
C ASP A 213 0.80 25.41 10.33
N GLY A 214 1.39 24.75 9.32
CA GLY A 214 0.79 23.61 8.63
C GLY A 214 1.80 22.54 8.27
N LEU A 215 1.46 21.26 8.48
CA LEU A 215 2.31 20.12 8.16
C LEU A 215 1.49 19.04 7.45
N PHE A 216 1.91 18.71 6.24
CA PHE A 216 1.40 17.57 5.51
C PHE A 216 2.39 16.42 5.62
N CYS A 217 1.92 15.26 6.07
CA CYS A 217 2.72 14.04 6.21
C CYS A 217 2.26 13.00 5.20
N ALA A 218 3.21 12.36 4.56
CA ALA A 218 2.93 11.37 3.53
C ALA A 218 2.07 10.20 4.00
N THR A 219 2.11 9.86 5.30
CA THR A 219 1.24 8.84 5.91
C THR A 219 0.81 9.25 7.32
N ASP A 220 -0.26 8.61 7.82
CA ASP A 220 -0.76 8.85 9.18
C ASP A 220 0.27 8.52 10.26
N ARG A 221 1.05 7.47 10.08
CA ARG A 221 2.09 7.10 11.06
C ARG A 221 3.17 8.16 11.19
N ILE A 222 3.59 8.75 10.07
CA ILE A 222 4.51 9.90 10.09
C ILE A 222 3.84 11.09 10.79
N ALA A 223 2.56 11.37 10.48
CA ALA A 223 1.80 12.47 11.09
C ALA A 223 1.67 12.31 12.61
N ILE A 224 1.39 11.09 13.10
CA ILE A 224 1.30 10.78 14.54
C ILE A 224 2.65 11.05 15.24
N GLY A 225 3.75 10.67 14.58
CA GLY A 225 5.09 11.00 15.07
C GLY A 225 5.33 12.50 15.16
N ALA A 226 4.92 13.24 14.14
CA ALA A 226 5.01 14.69 14.12
C ALA A 226 4.15 15.36 15.21
N ILE A 227 2.92 14.89 15.43
CA ILE A 227 2.04 15.34 16.52
C ILE A 227 2.75 15.24 17.86
N ARG A 228 3.38 14.09 18.15
CA ARG A 228 4.15 13.91 19.37
C ARG A 228 5.29 14.91 19.49
N ALA A 229 6.04 15.18 18.42
CA ALA A 229 7.14 16.15 18.44
C ALA A 229 6.65 17.59 18.71
N ILE A 230 5.51 17.96 18.13
CA ILE A 230 4.86 19.26 18.34
C ILE A 230 4.45 19.42 19.81
N GLN A 231 3.85 18.40 20.41
CA GLN A 231 3.46 18.41 21.83
C GLN A 231 4.68 18.54 22.76
N GLU A 232 5.77 17.78 22.49
CA GLU A 232 7.00 17.86 23.26
C GLU A 232 7.71 19.23 23.14
N ALA A 233 7.46 19.95 22.04
CA ALA A 233 7.93 21.34 21.87
C ALA A 233 7.05 22.37 22.62
N GLY A 234 6.01 21.95 23.33
CA GLY A 234 5.09 22.82 24.06
C GLY A 234 4.05 23.48 23.16
N LEU A 235 3.91 23.05 21.90
CA LEU A 235 2.92 23.55 20.95
C LEU A 235 1.69 22.63 20.92
N VAL A 236 0.56 23.17 20.47
CA VAL A 236 -0.72 22.47 20.43
C VAL A 236 -1.02 22.03 18.99
N PRO A 237 -0.91 20.70 18.67
CA PRO A 237 -1.30 20.19 17.36
C PRO A 237 -2.78 20.48 17.09
N GLY A 238 -3.10 20.89 15.86
CA GLY A 238 -4.46 21.28 15.47
C GLY A 238 -4.83 22.73 15.82
N LYS A 239 -3.97 23.44 16.56
CA LYS A 239 -4.15 24.86 16.88
C LYS A 239 -2.94 25.69 16.44
N ASP A 240 -1.76 25.40 16.97
CA ASP A 240 -0.54 26.12 16.62
C ASP A 240 0.05 25.59 15.32
N ILE A 241 -0.02 24.28 15.09
CA ILE A 241 0.37 23.61 13.84
C ILE A 241 -0.73 22.64 13.45
N LEU A 242 -1.34 22.86 12.27
CA LEU A 242 -2.28 21.91 11.69
C LEU A 242 -1.52 20.74 11.05
N VAL A 243 -1.95 19.51 11.32
CA VAL A 243 -1.31 18.29 10.78
C VAL A 243 -2.31 17.51 9.96
N LEU A 244 -1.91 17.13 8.75
CA LEU A 244 -2.67 16.24 7.87
C LEU A 244 -1.87 14.97 7.56
N GLY A 245 -2.55 13.84 7.57
CA GLY A 245 -2.02 12.55 7.17
C GLY A 245 -2.72 11.98 5.92
N VAL A 246 -2.32 10.77 5.56
CA VAL A 246 -2.93 9.98 4.47
C VAL A 246 -2.99 8.51 4.88
N GLY A 247 -4.15 7.89 4.71
CA GLY A 247 -4.31 6.46 4.88
C GLY A 247 -5.54 6.05 5.68
N ASP A 248 -6.08 6.92 6.51
CA ASP A 248 -7.16 6.63 7.45
C ASP A 248 -6.83 5.42 8.35
N ASP A 249 -5.55 5.40 8.85
CA ASP A 249 -5.09 4.41 9.84
C ASP A 249 -5.94 4.54 11.11
N GLU A 250 -6.35 3.41 11.70
CA GLU A 250 -7.14 3.41 12.94
C GLU A 250 -6.47 4.21 14.07
N LEU A 251 -5.14 4.29 14.07
CA LEU A 251 -4.37 5.12 15.01
C LEU A 251 -4.69 6.62 14.88
N ALA A 252 -5.16 7.07 13.73
CA ALA A 252 -5.55 8.47 13.52
C ALA A 252 -6.73 8.87 14.41
N SER A 253 -7.61 7.93 14.72
CA SER A 253 -8.80 8.14 15.55
C SER A 253 -8.51 8.11 17.05
N VAL A 254 -7.42 7.46 17.48
CA VAL A 254 -7.09 7.25 18.91
C VAL A 254 -5.95 8.13 19.41
N CYS A 255 -5.20 8.78 18.52
CA CYS A 255 -4.19 9.77 18.93
C CYS A 255 -4.85 11.04 19.49
N THR A 256 -4.12 11.84 20.27
CA THR A 256 -4.62 13.08 20.88
C THR A 256 -3.74 14.26 20.48
N PRO A 257 -4.30 15.28 19.77
CA PRO A 257 -5.66 15.28 19.19
C PRO A 257 -5.81 14.24 18.09
N THR A 258 -7.05 13.88 17.71
CA THR A 258 -7.31 13.02 16.55
C THR A 258 -6.74 13.62 15.28
N LEU A 259 -6.17 12.80 14.41
CA LEU A 259 -5.54 13.23 13.17
C LEU A 259 -6.59 13.35 12.05
N SER A 260 -6.55 14.46 11.33
CA SER A 260 -7.24 14.60 10.06
C SER A 260 -6.43 13.88 8.96
N THR A 261 -7.08 13.04 8.19
CA THR A 261 -6.42 12.20 7.19
C THR A 261 -7.28 12.04 5.94
N PHE A 262 -6.64 11.65 4.83
CA PHE A 262 -7.32 11.26 3.60
C PHE A 262 -7.55 9.75 3.59
N ASN A 263 -8.81 9.33 3.42
CA ASN A 263 -9.15 7.93 3.24
C ASN A 263 -8.83 7.49 1.80
N TYR A 264 -8.00 6.47 1.67
CA TYR A 264 -7.60 5.91 0.38
C TYR A 264 -8.38 4.65 -0.02
N ALA A 265 -9.27 4.15 0.84
CA ALA A 265 -10.02 2.93 0.59
C ALA A 265 -9.10 1.80 0.07
N PHE A 266 -8.03 1.49 0.78
CA PHE A 266 -7.04 0.48 0.38
C PHE A 266 -7.65 -0.90 0.20
N ASP A 267 -8.69 -1.24 0.98
CA ASP A 267 -9.50 -2.44 0.82
C ASP A 267 -10.09 -2.53 -0.60
N LYS A 268 -10.67 -1.44 -1.07
CA LYS A 268 -11.23 -1.35 -2.44
C LYS A 268 -10.16 -1.44 -3.52
N ALA A 269 -8.98 -0.89 -3.28
CA ALA A 269 -7.87 -1.06 -4.21
C ALA A 269 -7.47 -2.54 -4.32
N GLY A 270 -7.40 -3.26 -3.20
CA GLY A 270 -7.17 -4.70 -3.18
C GLY A 270 -8.26 -5.50 -3.88
N GLU A 271 -9.55 -5.23 -3.55
CA GLU A 271 -10.69 -5.86 -4.23
C GLU A 271 -10.63 -5.67 -5.75
N ASN A 272 -10.39 -4.45 -6.21
CA ASN A 272 -10.33 -4.13 -7.63
C ASN A 272 -9.12 -4.78 -8.31
N GLY A 273 -7.97 -4.86 -7.64
CA GLY A 273 -6.81 -5.59 -8.11
C GLY A 273 -7.10 -7.08 -8.33
N ALA A 274 -7.81 -7.71 -7.39
CA ALA A 274 -8.21 -9.11 -7.51
C ALA A 274 -9.26 -9.35 -8.62
N LYS A 275 -10.18 -8.41 -8.85
CA LYS A 275 -11.18 -8.48 -9.93
C LYS A 275 -10.56 -8.25 -11.30
N LEU A 276 -9.50 -7.47 -11.38
CA LEU A 276 -8.80 -7.16 -12.61
C LEU A 276 -7.89 -8.30 -13.07
N LEU A 277 -7.39 -9.11 -12.13
CA LEU A 277 -6.60 -10.31 -12.37
C LEU A 277 -7.44 -11.46 -12.94
#